data_3e9fbc5dccdb3ed3a9fc97d327fbb30d
#
_entry.id   3e9fbc5dccdb3ed3a9fc97d327fbb30d
#
_cell.length_a   1.000
_cell.length_b   1.000
_cell.length_c   1.000
_cell.angle_alpha   90.00
_cell.angle_beta   90.00
_cell.angle_gamma   90.00
#
_symmetry.space_group_name_H-M   'P 1'
#
loop_
_entity.id
_entity.type
_entity.pdbx_description
1 polymer ?
#
loop_
_entity_poly.entity_id
_entity_poly.type
_entity_poly.pdbx_seq_one_letter_code
_entity_poly.pdbx_strand_id
1 'polypeptide(L)'
;MKKYISIIATCLTLSACNSFNELESVKEIEPISVNVALDFNIANVAEMKDLTLKFDNYDEALHYEKVVSGEKISMDGILPGIYTVNVTGTAIDTEGNEYYLNGSVVNQGIFQEGSSLNLTVKGLKISPLVFKEIYFACSRTPLNKSYIYEQFYEVYNNSSQMLYLDGIHFANLYPDKSSTKLPLWPEEDGDDYIYALRVWKFPGNGKDYPLQPGESCVIAQFAVNHQLDIYNPASPVDNSSADFEFYMDNANYTNAPAPDMEHVFYEGKAEKGKLKQYLTTVFGGAYVAFQVPEGETWDPVNDPKMQTRDLSTTKATLYAKIPIRYVLDAVEAIDNESKTNSKRLPGVLDAGITWVGATYNGLGVCRKFSLNEDGEPIRRENGAYIYQDTNNSTDDFERGVVPVLRRNNAGMPEWNHTLKK
;
A
#
# COMPACT_ATOMS: atom_id res chain seq x y z
N MET A 1 55.25 -2.05 -7.93
CA MET A 1 55.49 -2.82 -9.17
C MET A 1 54.12 -3.10 -9.77
N LYS A 2 53.81 -2.34 -10.85
CA LYS A 2 52.56 -2.47 -11.62
C LYS A 2 52.70 -3.63 -12.59
N LYS A 3 51.74 -4.58 -12.59
CA LYS A 3 51.61 -5.55 -13.68
C LYS A 3 50.36 -5.26 -14.46
N TYR A 4 50.54 -4.82 -15.69
CA TYR A 4 49.50 -4.74 -16.70
C TYR A 4 49.32 -6.13 -17.31
N ILE A 5 48.07 -6.59 -17.42
CA ILE A 5 47.70 -7.74 -18.22
C ILE A 5 47.02 -7.23 -19.47
N SER A 6 47.69 -7.36 -20.59
CA SER A 6 47.14 -7.13 -21.93
C SER A 6 46.32 -8.34 -22.35
N ILE A 7 45.07 -8.14 -22.68
CA ILE A 7 44.23 -9.15 -23.35
C ILE A 7 44.34 -8.88 -24.86
N ILE A 8 44.91 -9.83 -25.56
CA ILE A 8 45.00 -9.85 -27.04
C ILE A 8 43.67 -10.40 -27.56
N ALA A 9 42.88 -9.60 -28.27
CA ALA A 9 41.73 -10.04 -29.03
C ALA A 9 42.19 -10.64 -30.36
N THR A 10 41.99 -11.93 -30.53
CA THR A 10 42.26 -12.64 -31.79
C THR A 10 41.04 -12.50 -32.70
N CYS A 11 41.16 -11.71 -33.75
CA CYS A 11 40.18 -11.64 -34.85
C CYS A 11 40.28 -12.92 -35.71
N LEU A 12 39.28 -13.75 -35.66
CA LEU A 12 39.05 -14.82 -36.65
C LEU A 12 38.21 -14.23 -37.80
N THR A 13 38.87 -13.94 -38.93
CA THR A 13 38.22 -13.66 -40.21
C THR A 13 37.74 -14.96 -40.82
N LEU A 14 36.43 -15.18 -40.81
CA LEU A 14 35.80 -16.17 -41.63
C LEU A 14 35.32 -15.48 -42.92
N SER A 15 36.04 -15.70 -44.01
CA SER A 15 35.60 -15.39 -45.39
C SER A 15 34.59 -16.45 -45.79
N ALA A 16 33.30 -16.14 -45.76
CA ALA A 16 32.26 -16.94 -46.39
C ALA A 16 31.53 -16.10 -47.43
N CYS A 17 31.60 -16.60 -48.63
CA CYS A 17 31.13 -16.20 -49.92
C CYS A 17 29.92 -15.30 -50.04
N ASN A 18 30.04 -14.34 -50.95
CA ASN A 18 29.03 -13.61 -51.71
C ASN A 18 27.83 -14.46 -52.14
N SER A 19 26.60 -14.10 -51.65
CA SER A 19 25.36 -14.02 -52.42
C SER A 19 24.18 -13.65 -51.51
N PHE A 20 24.21 -12.50 -50.87
CA PHE A 20 23.05 -11.80 -50.31
C PHE A 20 23.19 -10.29 -50.62
N ASN A 21 23.21 -9.96 -51.92
CA ASN A 21 22.84 -8.63 -52.35
C ASN A 21 21.35 -8.64 -52.54
N GLU A 22 20.64 -8.17 -51.53
CA GLU A 22 19.30 -7.57 -51.46
C GLU A 22 18.72 -7.78 -50.06
N LEU A 23 19.52 -7.43 -49.05
CA LEU A 23 18.90 -6.90 -47.82
C LEU A 23 18.67 -5.44 -48.16
N GLU A 24 17.44 -5.05 -48.48
CA GLU A 24 17.00 -3.68 -48.34
C GLU A 24 17.53 -3.20 -46.99
N SER A 25 18.23 -2.06 -47.03
CA SER A 25 18.81 -1.44 -45.83
C SER A 25 17.71 -1.35 -44.80
N VAL A 26 17.80 -2.18 -43.76
CA VAL A 26 16.88 -2.07 -42.60
C VAL A 26 17.04 -0.61 -42.16
N LYS A 27 15.99 0.16 -42.41
CA LYS A 27 15.98 1.56 -42.04
C LYS A 27 16.10 1.61 -40.54
N GLU A 28 17.22 2.11 -40.02
CA GLU A 28 17.44 2.25 -38.60
C GLU A 28 16.31 3.11 -38.04
N ILE A 29 15.66 2.63 -36.98
CA ILE A 29 14.58 3.39 -36.34
C ILE A 29 15.23 4.54 -35.59
N GLU A 30 14.96 5.76 -36.05
CA GLU A 30 15.50 6.94 -35.41
C GLU A 30 14.73 7.30 -34.16
N PRO A 31 15.44 7.61 -33.06
CA PRO A 31 14.80 8.15 -31.85
C PRO A 31 14.09 9.48 -32.12
N ILE A 32 13.02 9.74 -31.44
CA ILE A 32 12.17 10.93 -31.56
C ILE A 32 12.09 11.70 -30.25
N SER A 33 11.66 12.96 -30.34
CA SER A 33 11.35 13.80 -29.17
C SER A 33 9.84 13.80 -28.89
N VAL A 34 9.49 13.81 -27.59
CA VAL A 34 8.10 13.80 -27.09
C VAL A 34 7.90 14.99 -26.17
N ASN A 35 6.84 15.76 -26.39
CA ASN A 35 6.44 16.87 -25.53
C ASN A 35 5.42 16.37 -24.51
N VAL A 36 5.71 16.52 -23.22
CA VAL A 36 4.83 16.14 -22.13
C VAL A 36 4.38 17.39 -21.40
N ALA A 37 3.07 17.55 -21.28
CA ALA A 37 2.46 18.57 -20.43
C ALA A 37 1.89 17.91 -19.18
N LEU A 38 2.25 18.41 -18.00
CA LEU A 38 1.75 17.96 -16.72
C LEU A 38 0.68 18.94 -16.23
N ASP A 39 -0.49 18.40 -15.94
CA ASP A 39 -1.61 19.13 -15.36
C ASP A 39 -1.80 18.71 -13.90
N PHE A 40 -1.40 19.56 -12.97
CA PHE A 40 -1.38 19.27 -11.54
C PHE A 40 -2.74 19.58 -10.91
N ASN A 41 -3.42 18.55 -10.45
CA ASN A 41 -4.67 18.69 -9.70
C ASN A 41 -4.38 18.80 -8.19
N ILE A 42 -3.66 19.85 -7.78
CA ILE A 42 -3.33 20.14 -6.40
C ILE A 42 -3.49 21.64 -6.18
N ALA A 43 -4.23 22.02 -5.14
CA ALA A 43 -4.40 23.42 -4.77
C ALA A 43 -3.20 23.92 -3.94
N ASN A 44 -2.85 25.19 -4.12
CA ASN A 44 -1.94 25.93 -3.24
C ASN A 44 -0.52 25.33 -3.11
N VAL A 45 0.01 24.71 -4.16
CA VAL A 45 1.39 24.17 -4.16
C VAL A 45 2.39 25.30 -3.95
N ALA A 46 3.24 25.16 -2.93
CA ALA A 46 4.35 26.07 -2.65
C ALA A 46 5.66 25.57 -3.27
N GLU A 47 5.88 24.26 -3.28
CA GLU A 47 7.11 23.65 -3.79
C GLU A 47 6.82 22.28 -4.38
N MET A 48 7.54 21.91 -5.46
CA MET A 48 7.56 20.56 -6.03
C MET A 48 8.98 20.01 -6.00
N LYS A 49 9.14 18.74 -5.64
CA LYS A 49 10.43 18.06 -5.53
C LYS A 49 10.39 16.70 -6.23
N ASP A 50 11.55 16.27 -6.69
CA ASP A 50 11.83 14.91 -7.16
C ASP A 50 10.87 14.43 -8.25
N LEU A 51 10.40 15.36 -9.11
CA LEU A 51 9.57 14.99 -10.24
C LEU A 51 10.37 14.11 -11.21
N THR A 52 9.91 12.87 -11.38
CA THR A 52 10.52 11.88 -12.25
C THR A 52 9.52 11.39 -13.27
N LEU A 53 9.85 11.56 -14.55
CA LEU A 53 9.05 11.12 -15.69
C LEU A 53 9.67 9.84 -16.27
N LYS A 54 8.83 8.79 -16.41
CA LYS A 54 9.25 7.46 -16.91
C LYS A 54 8.42 7.06 -18.11
N PHE A 55 9.08 6.43 -19.08
CA PHE A 55 8.46 5.80 -20.24
C PHE A 55 8.88 4.34 -20.28
N ASP A 56 7.92 3.43 -20.11
CA ASP A 56 8.13 1.99 -20.08
C ASP A 56 7.45 1.31 -21.26
N ASN A 57 8.23 0.68 -22.13
CA ASN A 57 7.73 -0.25 -23.14
C ASN A 57 8.11 -1.67 -22.70
N TYR A 58 7.16 -2.38 -22.10
CA TYR A 58 7.40 -3.70 -21.54
C TYR A 58 7.61 -4.78 -22.60
N ASP A 59 7.00 -4.63 -23.79
CA ASP A 59 7.12 -5.60 -24.88
C ASP A 59 8.51 -5.61 -25.50
N GLU A 60 9.14 -4.44 -25.59
CA GLU A 60 10.47 -4.27 -26.15
C GLU A 60 11.56 -4.08 -25.09
N ALA A 61 11.21 -4.15 -23.82
CA ALA A 61 12.09 -3.92 -22.66
C ALA A 61 12.85 -2.57 -22.73
N LEU A 62 12.18 -1.52 -23.22
CA LEU A 62 12.73 -0.16 -23.26
C LEU A 62 12.27 0.62 -22.03
N HIS A 63 13.21 1.31 -21.41
CA HIS A 63 12.97 2.13 -20.23
C HIS A 63 13.70 3.47 -20.37
N TYR A 64 12.96 4.58 -20.22
CA TYR A 64 13.52 5.93 -20.22
C TYR A 64 13.06 6.65 -18.97
N GLU A 65 13.99 7.32 -18.29
CA GLU A 65 13.70 8.04 -17.06
C GLU A 65 14.40 9.41 -17.10
N LYS A 66 13.72 10.45 -16.61
CA LYS A 66 14.25 11.81 -16.51
C LYS A 66 13.71 12.50 -15.26
N VAL A 67 14.60 13.07 -14.46
CA VAL A 67 14.23 14.06 -13.45
C VAL A 67 13.86 15.35 -14.15
N VAL A 68 12.70 15.88 -13.82
CA VAL A 68 12.08 17.00 -14.53
C VAL A 68 11.69 18.13 -13.59
N SER A 69 11.47 19.31 -14.14
CA SER A 69 10.96 20.47 -13.39
C SER A 69 9.97 21.23 -14.26
N GLY A 70 8.88 21.69 -13.63
CA GLY A 70 7.83 22.46 -14.29
C GLY A 70 6.79 21.58 -15.03
N GLU A 71 5.88 22.25 -15.73
CA GLU A 71 4.69 21.63 -16.33
C GLU A 71 4.90 21.18 -17.79
N LYS A 72 5.93 21.66 -18.48
CA LYS A 72 6.20 21.36 -19.88
C LYS A 72 7.59 20.77 -20.02
N ILE A 73 7.66 19.56 -20.52
CA ILE A 73 8.86 18.74 -20.57
C ILE A 73 9.07 18.23 -21.98
N SER A 74 10.31 18.27 -22.49
CA SER A 74 10.71 17.52 -23.67
C SER A 74 11.50 16.29 -23.25
N MET A 75 11.09 15.13 -23.76
CA MET A 75 11.83 13.87 -23.67
C MET A 75 12.40 13.55 -25.03
N ASP A 76 13.71 13.56 -25.14
CA ASP A 76 14.44 13.28 -26.40
C ASP A 76 14.99 11.85 -26.37
N GLY A 77 15.16 11.28 -27.54
CA GLY A 77 15.82 9.98 -27.70
C GLY A 77 14.90 8.78 -27.44
N ILE A 78 13.58 8.97 -27.48
CA ILE A 78 12.58 7.90 -27.32
C ILE A 78 12.44 7.14 -28.64
N LEU A 79 12.60 5.83 -28.66
CA LEU A 79 12.27 5.01 -29.83
C LEU A 79 10.75 4.98 -30.06
N PRO A 80 10.27 5.04 -31.32
CA PRO A 80 8.83 4.90 -31.60
C PRO A 80 8.27 3.60 -31.04
N GLY A 81 7.13 3.66 -30.32
CA GLY A 81 6.56 2.48 -29.68
C GLY A 81 5.27 2.77 -28.89
N ILE A 82 4.80 1.79 -28.14
CA ILE A 82 3.67 1.91 -27.21
C ILE A 82 4.22 1.92 -25.79
N TYR A 83 3.91 2.95 -25.04
CA TYR A 83 4.47 3.18 -23.71
C TYR A 83 3.40 3.28 -22.62
N THR A 84 3.75 2.83 -21.44
CA THR A 84 3.17 3.33 -20.19
C THR A 84 4.03 4.52 -19.76
N VAL A 85 3.40 5.67 -19.58
CA VAL A 85 4.10 6.89 -19.17
C VAL A 85 3.63 7.26 -17.77
N ASN A 86 4.58 7.36 -16.84
CA ASN A 86 4.34 7.68 -15.44
C ASN A 86 5.12 8.92 -15.04
N VAL A 87 4.51 9.74 -14.17
CA VAL A 87 5.23 10.78 -13.44
C VAL A 87 4.99 10.60 -11.94
N THR A 88 6.05 10.70 -11.16
CA THR A 88 6.01 10.64 -9.70
C THR A 88 6.81 11.78 -9.11
N GLY A 89 6.56 12.13 -7.85
CA GLY A 89 7.29 13.16 -7.13
C GLY A 89 6.63 13.52 -5.81
N THR A 90 7.05 14.64 -5.22
CA THR A 90 6.44 15.19 -4.01
C THR A 90 6.14 16.67 -4.20
N ALA A 91 5.14 17.17 -3.46
CA ALA A 91 4.84 18.60 -3.37
C ALA A 91 4.59 18.99 -1.91
N ILE A 92 4.82 20.27 -1.61
CA ILE A 92 4.46 20.87 -0.32
C ILE A 92 3.49 22.02 -0.63
N ASP A 93 2.35 22.07 0.06
CA ASP A 93 1.42 23.17 -0.06
C ASP A 93 1.81 24.37 0.82
N THR A 94 1.05 25.46 0.72
CA THR A 94 1.30 26.69 1.50
C THR A 94 1.04 26.52 3.01
N GLU A 95 0.42 25.43 3.43
CA GLU A 95 0.17 25.07 4.83
C GLU A 95 1.25 24.13 5.37
N GLY A 96 2.20 23.70 4.51
CA GLY A 96 3.29 22.78 4.86
C GLY A 96 2.89 21.30 4.80
N ASN A 97 1.74 20.97 4.22
CA ASN A 97 1.37 19.57 3.99
C ASN A 97 2.17 19.00 2.83
N GLU A 98 2.69 17.79 3.00
CA GLU A 98 3.36 17.03 1.95
C GLU A 98 2.35 16.21 1.13
N TYR A 99 2.59 16.14 -0.17
CA TYR A 99 1.80 15.36 -1.12
C TYR A 99 2.72 14.47 -1.95
N TYR A 100 2.32 13.22 -2.13
CA TYR A 100 2.85 12.35 -3.16
C TYR A 100 2.16 12.65 -4.48
N LEU A 101 2.96 12.86 -5.53
CA LEU A 101 2.50 13.16 -6.88
C LEU A 101 2.52 11.89 -7.72
N ASN A 102 1.41 11.61 -8.40
CA ASN A 102 1.33 10.50 -9.34
C ASN A 102 0.44 10.87 -10.52
N GLY A 103 0.93 10.60 -11.71
CA GLY A 103 0.17 10.67 -12.96
C GLY A 103 0.58 9.52 -13.86
N SER A 104 -0.38 8.89 -14.53
CA SER A 104 -0.09 7.76 -15.40
C SER A 104 -0.98 7.77 -16.63
N VAL A 105 -0.42 7.37 -17.77
CA VAL A 105 -1.16 6.98 -18.96
C VAL A 105 -0.60 5.67 -19.49
N VAL A 106 -1.47 4.72 -19.78
CA VAL A 106 -1.09 3.40 -20.28
C VAL A 106 -1.39 3.26 -21.77
N ASN A 107 -0.66 2.38 -22.46
CA ASN A 107 -0.87 2.08 -23.88
C ASN A 107 -0.82 3.30 -24.79
N GLN A 108 0.06 4.27 -24.48
CA GLN A 108 0.24 5.49 -25.25
C GLN A 108 1.11 5.21 -26.47
N GLY A 109 0.53 5.34 -27.68
CA GLY A 109 1.29 5.25 -28.91
C GLY A 109 2.10 6.52 -29.18
N ILE A 110 3.40 6.36 -29.36
CA ILE A 110 4.37 7.44 -29.62
C ILE A 110 5.16 7.05 -30.86
N PHE A 111 4.79 7.61 -32.03
CA PHE A 111 5.36 7.20 -33.31
C PHE A 111 5.89 8.34 -34.18
N GLN A 112 5.71 9.59 -33.77
CA GLN A 112 6.07 10.75 -34.58
C GLN A 112 6.90 11.76 -33.78
N GLU A 113 7.87 12.38 -34.43
CA GLU A 113 8.65 13.50 -33.89
C GLU A 113 7.71 14.61 -33.39
N GLY A 114 7.96 15.10 -32.17
CA GLY A 114 7.18 16.16 -31.56
C GLY A 114 5.79 15.72 -31.06
N SER A 115 5.55 14.41 -30.92
CA SER A 115 4.31 13.89 -30.30
C SER A 115 4.05 14.62 -28.98
N SER A 116 2.76 14.93 -28.71
CA SER A 116 2.35 15.63 -27.49
C SER A 116 1.53 14.72 -26.62
N LEU A 117 1.81 14.72 -25.31
CA LEU A 117 1.15 13.95 -24.29
C LEU A 117 0.75 14.85 -23.11
N ASN A 118 -0.48 14.72 -22.65
CA ASN A 118 -0.96 15.40 -21.45
C ASN A 118 -1.15 14.36 -20.34
N LEU A 119 -0.50 14.58 -19.19
CA LEU A 119 -0.69 13.77 -17.98
C LEU A 119 -1.35 14.62 -16.90
N THR A 120 -2.47 14.15 -16.40
CA THR A 120 -3.04 14.69 -15.15
C THR A 120 -2.29 14.11 -13.97
N VAL A 121 -1.69 14.97 -13.16
CA VAL A 121 -0.93 14.60 -11.95
C VAL A 121 -1.81 14.86 -10.74
N LYS A 122 -2.18 13.79 -10.06
CA LYS A 122 -2.94 13.84 -8.80
C LYS A 122 -1.97 13.90 -7.62
N GLY A 123 -2.32 14.63 -6.58
CA GLY A 123 -1.59 14.68 -5.31
C GLY A 123 -2.34 13.93 -4.23
N LEU A 124 -1.67 13.00 -3.57
CA LEU A 124 -2.14 12.38 -2.36
C LEU A 124 -1.35 12.94 -1.18
N LYS A 125 -2.05 13.46 -0.17
CA LYS A 125 -1.41 13.95 1.05
C LYS A 125 -0.68 12.79 1.74
N ILE A 126 0.62 12.96 2.01
CA ILE A 126 1.42 11.96 2.72
C ILE A 126 0.94 11.91 4.16
N SER A 127 0.49 10.74 4.59
CA SER A 127 0.11 10.53 5.97
C SER A 127 1.33 10.23 6.83
N PRO A 128 1.39 10.81 8.02
CA PRO A 128 2.38 10.43 9.00
C PRO A 128 2.14 9.04 9.63
N LEU A 129 0.94 8.46 9.47
CA LEU A 129 0.60 7.13 9.98
C LEU A 129 0.68 6.11 8.85
N VAL A 130 1.47 5.04 9.03
CA VAL A 130 1.67 4.00 8.01
C VAL A 130 1.45 2.61 8.60
N PHE A 131 0.95 1.67 7.77
CA PHE A 131 0.98 0.24 8.09
C PHE A 131 2.43 -0.24 8.05
N LYS A 132 2.93 -0.72 9.19
CA LYS A 132 4.30 -1.17 9.34
C LYS A 132 4.45 -2.68 9.16
N GLU A 133 3.60 -3.46 9.82
CA GLU A 133 3.60 -4.92 9.72
C GLU A 133 2.19 -5.46 9.66
N ILE A 134 1.93 -6.43 8.77
CA ILE A 134 0.62 -7.04 8.58
C ILE A 134 0.79 -8.56 8.57
N TYR A 135 0.14 -9.23 9.51
CA TYR A 135 0.10 -10.68 9.60
C TYR A 135 -1.32 -11.20 9.48
N PHE A 136 -1.67 -11.72 8.30
CA PHE A 136 -3.03 -12.22 8.00
C PHE A 136 -3.03 -13.72 7.64
N ALA A 137 -1.92 -14.27 7.17
CA ALA A 137 -1.86 -15.62 6.59
C ALA A 137 -2.11 -16.73 7.62
N CYS A 138 -1.94 -16.44 8.90
CA CYS A 138 -2.07 -17.38 9.99
C CYS A 138 -1.13 -18.60 9.88
N SER A 139 -1.27 -19.57 10.75
CA SER A 139 -0.40 -20.74 10.80
C SER A 139 -1.17 -22.06 10.94
N ARG A 140 -0.45 -23.14 11.04
CA ARG A 140 -1.00 -24.46 11.35
C ARG A 140 -0.58 -24.90 12.75
N THR A 141 -1.46 -25.63 13.41
CA THR A 141 -1.14 -26.29 14.68
C THR A 141 -0.13 -27.42 14.44
N PRO A 142 0.53 -27.95 15.51
CA PRO A 142 1.38 -29.14 15.41
C PRO A 142 0.70 -30.36 14.79
N LEU A 143 -0.62 -30.45 14.87
CA LEU A 143 -1.44 -31.48 14.24
C LEU A 143 -1.87 -31.11 12.80
N ASN A 144 -1.22 -30.12 12.19
CA ASN A 144 -1.50 -29.61 10.84
C ASN A 144 -2.94 -29.11 10.60
N LYS A 145 -3.64 -28.70 11.66
CA LYS A 145 -4.96 -28.05 11.56
C LYS A 145 -4.78 -26.55 11.32
N SER A 146 -5.65 -25.93 10.55
CA SER A 146 -5.67 -24.47 10.35
C SER A 146 -5.98 -23.75 11.66
N TYR A 147 -5.15 -22.76 12.01
CA TYR A 147 -5.35 -21.85 13.12
C TYR A 147 -5.51 -20.43 12.55
N ILE A 148 -6.57 -19.70 12.92
CA ILE A 148 -7.01 -18.49 12.21
C ILE A 148 -7.25 -17.28 13.13
N TYR A 149 -6.76 -17.31 14.36
CA TYR A 149 -7.10 -16.29 15.38
C TYR A 149 -5.94 -15.32 15.70
N GLU A 150 -4.80 -15.46 15.05
CA GLU A 150 -3.53 -14.83 15.42
C GLU A 150 -3.14 -13.63 14.55
N GLN A 151 -4.07 -13.14 13.73
CA GLN A 151 -3.83 -11.99 12.85
C GLN A 151 -3.56 -10.72 13.65
N PHE A 152 -2.68 -9.87 13.13
CA PHE A 152 -2.49 -8.51 13.64
C PHE A 152 -2.12 -7.52 12.52
N TYR A 153 -2.36 -6.25 12.81
CA TYR A 153 -2.05 -5.09 11.98
C TYR A 153 -1.32 -4.08 12.84
N GLU A 154 -0.15 -3.66 12.42
CA GLU A 154 0.65 -2.70 13.14
C GLU A 154 0.71 -1.40 12.34
N VAL A 155 0.23 -0.30 12.93
CA VAL A 155 0.38 1.04 12.40
C VAL A 155 1.48 1.78 13.18
N TYR A 156 2.19 2.68 12.50
CA TYR A 156 3.38 3.33 13.03
C TYR A 156 3.33 4.83 12.76
N ASN A 157 3.69 5.63 13.77
CA ASN A 157 3.88 7.06 13.58
C ASN A 157 5.22 7.32 12.89
N ASN A 158 5.14 7.51 11.57
CA ASN A 158 6.28 7.74 10.69
C ASN A 158 6.69 9.23 10.62
N SER A 159 5.93 10.12 11.27
CA SER A 159 6.19 11.57 11.27
C SER A 159 7.11 12.01 12.39
N SER A 160 7.44 13.31 12.38
CA SER A 160 8.16 13.99 13.46
C SER A 160 7.24 14.53 14.56
N GLN A 161 5.91 14.37 14.42
CA GLN A 161 4.92 14.94 15.33
C GLN A 161 4.14 13.83 16.05
N MET A 162 3.68 14.13 17.26
CA MET A 162 2.74 13.26 17.97
C MET A 162 1.41 13.22 17.24
N LEU A 163 0.85 12.02 17.07
CA LEU A 163 -0.47 11.77 16.53
C LEU A 163 -1.43 11.32 17.62
N TYR A 164 -2.73 11.42 17.34
CA TYR A 164 -3.77 10.80 18.16
C TYR A 164 -4.50 9.76 17.33
N LEU A 165 -4.62 8.54 17.85
CA LEU A 165 -5.33 7.45 17.15
C LEU A 165 -6.85 7.59 17.27
N ASP A 166 -7.33 8.34 18.26
CA ASP A 166 -8.75 8.57 18.53
C ASP A 166 -9.53 8.94 17.27
N GLY A 167 -10.56 8.16 16.97
CA GLY A 167 -11.41 8.40 15.81
C GLY A 167 -10.82 8.02 14.44
N ILE A 168 -9.58 7.58 14.35
CA ILE A 168 -9.03 6.98 13.13
C ILE A 168 -9.75 5.64 12.89
N HIS A 169 -10.05 5.37 11.64
CA HIS A 169 -10.76 4.18 11.22
C HIS A 169 -9.80 3.17 10.58
N PHE A 170 -10.10 1.89 10.77
CA PHE A 170 -9.49 0.77 10.07
C PHE A 170 -10.55 0.08 9.21
N ALA A 171 -10.28 -0.10 7.92
CA ALA A 171 -11.20 -0.74 7.01
C ALA A 171 -10.56 -1.93 6.29
N ASN A 172 -11.40 -2.96 6.03
CA ASN A 172 -11.11 -4.02 5.08
C ASN A 172 -12.03 -3.85 3.87
N LEU A 173 -11.43 -3.65 2.68
CA LEU A 173 -12.17 -3.40 1.46
C LEU A 173 -12.84 -4.66 0.91
N TYR A 174 -13.81 -4.46 0.02
CA TYR A 174 -14.45 -5.53 -0.75
C TYR A 174 -13.83 -5.60 -2.16
N PRO A 175 -13.60 -6.79 -2.71
CA PRO A 175 -13.76 -8.14 -2.12
C PRO A 175 -12.81 -8.38 -0.93
N ASP A 176 -13.30 -9.14 0.06
CA ASP A 176 -12.54 -9.51 1.27
C ASP A 176 -11.31 -10.38 0.99
N LYS A 177 -11.18 -10.87 -0.22
CA LYS A 177 -10.02 -11.62 -0.74
C LYS A 177 -9.81 -11.30 -2.22
N SER A 178 -8.62 -11.56 -2.75
CA SER A 178 -8.34 -11.40 -4.18
C SER A 178 -9.32 -12.21 -5.03
N SER A 179 -9.86 -11.60 -6.06
CA SER A 179 -10.87 -12.18 -6.94
C SER A 179 -10.58 -11.77 -8.38
N THR A 180 -10.66 -12.71 -9.32
CA THR A 180 -10.55 -12.44 -10.75
C THR A 180 -11.74 -11.65 -11.30
N LYS A 181 -12.85 -11.64 -10.57
CA LYS A 181 -14.03 -10.84 -10.88
C LYS A 181 -14.15 -9.71 -9.87
N LEU A 182 -13.77 -8.51 -10.29
CA LEU A 182 -13.92 -7.31 -9.47
C LEU A 182 -15.39 -6.86 -9.43
N PRO A 183 -15.80 -6.19 -8.35
CA PRO A 183 -17.10 -5.52 -8.26
C PRO A 183 -17.24 -4.43 -9.33
N LEU A 184 -18.49 -4.09 -9.63
CA LEU A 184 -18.82 -2.91 -10.42
C LEU A 184 -19.46 -1.88 -9.50
N TRP A 185 -18.88 -0.71 -9.42
CA TRP A 185 -19.36 0.40 -8.61
C TRP A 185 -20.12 1.43 -9.45
N PRO A 186 -20.95 2.33 -8.84
CA PRO A 186 -21.64 3.37 -9.56
C PRO A 186 -20.69 4.28 -10.35
N GLU A 187 -20.99 4.54 -11.63
CA GLU A 187 -20.18 5.40 -12.50
C GLU A 187 -20.10 6.85 -11.98
N GLU A 188 -21.15 7.34 -11.30
CA GLU A 188 -21.18 8.66 -10.70
C GLU A 188 -20.18 8.85 -9.54
N ASP A 189 -19.67 7.78 -8.97
CA ASP A 189 -18.66 7.84 -7.92
C ASP A 189 -17.26 8.15 -8.49
N GLY A 190 -17.04 7.86 -9.76
CA GLY A 190 -15.74 8.04 -10.42
C GLY A 190 -14.61 7.36 -9.65
N ASP A 191 -13.51 8.11 -9.49
CA ASP A 191 -12.32 7.67 -8.73
C ASP A 191 -12.27 8.25 -7.31
N ASP A 192 -13.38 8.80 -6.79
CA ASP A 192 -13.39 9.54 -5.54
C ASP A 192 -13.56 8.67 -4.29
N TYR A 193 -13.92 7.39 -4.47
CA TYR A 193 -14.26 6.49 -3.37
C TYR A 193 -13.56 5.14 -3.46
N ILE A 194 -13.38 4.54 -2.28
CA ILE A 194 -13.08 3.12 -2.09
C ILE A 194 -14.20 2.48 -1.26
N TYR A 195 -14.33 1.14 -1.32
CA TYR A 195 -15.55 0.46 -0.85
C TYR A 195 -15.19 -0.62 0.18
N ALA A 196 -15.63 -0.38 1.42
CA ALA A 196 -15.32 -1.26 2.54
C ALA A 196 -16.44 -2.26 2.83
N LEU A 197 -16.05 -3.50 3.08
CA LEU A 197 -16.91 -4.53 3.62
C LEU A 197 -17.13 -4.34 5.12
N ARG A 198 -16.04 -4.00 5.84
CA ARG A 198 -16.06 -3.83 7.29
C ARG A 198 -15.20 -2.66 7.72
N VAL A 199 -15.69 -1.92 8.70
CA VAL A 199 -14.99 -0.77 9.26
C VAL A 199 -15.02 -0.82 10.79
N TRP A 200 -13.88 -0.55 11.38
CA TRP A 200 -13.65 -0.35 12.80
C TRP A 200 -13.08 1.05 13.03
N LYS A 201 -13.14 1.50 14.26
CA LYS A 201 -12.63 2.82 14.66
C LYS A 201 -11.86 2.68 15.97
N PHE A 202 -10.76 3.39 16.13
CA PHE A 202 -10.10 3.54 17.42
C PHE A 202 -11.04 4.29 18.36
N PRO A 203 -11.24 3.79 19.60
CA PRO A 203 -12.04 4.48 20.60
C PRO A 203 -11.36 5.77 21.04
N GLY A 204 -12.04 6.54 21.91
CA GLY A 204 -11.48 7.74 22.54
C GLY A 204 -12.21 9.02 22.19
N ASN A 205 -11.79 10.11 22.84
CA ASN A 205 -12.43 11.42 22.80
C ASN A 205 -11.53 12.49 22.16
N GLY A 206 -10.58 12.07 21.33
CA GLY A 206 -9.71 12.93 20.54
C GLY A 206 -8.27 13.07 21.06
N LYS A 207 -7.97 12.67 22.31
CA LYS A 207 -6.61 12.75 22.90
C LYS A 207 -6.28 11.62 23.88
N ASP A 208 -7.05 10.54 23.86
CA ASP A 208 -6.87 9.46 24.83
C ASP A 208 -5.74 8.51 24.43
N TYR A 209 -5.42 8.44 23.13
CA TYR A 209 -4.45 7.51 22.55
C TYR A 209 -3.36 8.23 21.74
N PRO A 210 -2.46 9.01 22.41
CA PRO A 210 -1.33 9.64 21.74
C PRO A 210 -0.33 8.59 21.25
N LEU A 211 0.20 8.77 20.04
CA LEU A 211 1.25 7.95 19.44
C LEU A 211 2.45 8.86 19.12
N GLN A 212 3.55 8.70 19.85
CA GLN A 212 4.75 9.51 19.66
C GLN A 212 5.49 9.12 18.37
N PRO A 213 6.34 10.02 17.80
CA PRO A 213 7.21 9.68 16.69
C PRO A 213 8.04 8.43 16.99
N GLY A 214 7.91 7.40 16.13
CA GLY A 214 8.61 6.14 16.31
C GLY A 214 7.89 5.09 17.16
N GLU A 215 6.72 5.42 17.71
CA GLU A 215 5.85 4.43 18.35
C GLU A 215 4.96 3.73 17.33
N SER A 216 4.58 2.50 17.65
CA SER A 216 3.60 1.74 16.87
C SER A 216 2.45 1.25 17.74
N CYS A 217 1.29 1.18 17.11
CA CYS A 217 0.08 0.61 17.68
C CYS A 217 -0.24 -0.71 16.98
N VAL A 218 -0.38 -1.79 17.75
CA VAL A 218 -0.73 -3.13 17.28
C VAL A 218 -2.20 -3.40 17.54
N ILE A 219 -2.95 -3.73 16.48
CA ILE A 219 -4.34 -4.15 16.56
C ILE A 219 -4.38 -5.65 16.29
N ALA A 220 -4.73 -6.46 17.28
CA ALA A 220 -4.82 -7.90 17.13
C ALA A 220 -6.25 -8.34 16.82
N GLN A 221 -6.40 -9.43 16.10
CA GLN A 221 -7.68 -10.12 15.97
C GLN A 221 -8.15 -10.64 17.33
N PHE A 222 -7.20 -11.17 18.10
CA PHE A 222 -7.40 -11.66 19.47
C PHE A 222 -6.09 -11.44 20.23
N ALA A 223 -6.13 -10.58 21.27
CA ALA A 223 -4.94 -10.05 21.94
C ALA A 223 -4.47 -10.99 23.09
N VAL A 224 -4.14 -12.23 22.77
CA VAL A 224 -3.64 -13.24 23.70
C VAL A 224 -2.30 -13.81 23.26
N ASN A 225 -1.62 -14.52 24.16
CA ASN A 225 -0.46 -15.31 23.76
C ASN A 225 -0.92 -16.57 23.01
N HIS A 226 -0.80 -16.55 21.69
CA HIS A 226 -1.20 -17.66 20.83
C HIS A 226 -0.29 -18.89 20.95
N GLN A 227 0.91 -18.74 21.53
CA GLN A 227 1.89 -19.82 21.68
C GLN A 227 1.58 -20.77 22.86
N LEU A 228 0.54 -20.48 23.63
CA LEU A 228 0.10 -21.36 24.72
C LEU A 228 -0.55 -22.65 24.18
N ASP A 229 -0.42 -23.74 24.93
CA ASP A 229 -0.96 -25.04 24.57
C ASP A 229 -2.47 -25.06 24.33
N ILE A 230 -3.22 -24.18 25.00
CA ILE A 230 -4.67 -24.03 24.80
C ILE A 230 -5.06 -23.42 23.45
N TYR A 231 -4.09 -22.82 22.74
CA TYR A 231 -4.29 -22.20 21.44
C TYR A 231 -3.51 -22.93 20.35
N ASN A 232 -2.30 -22.46 20.03
CA ASN A 232 -1.44 -23.04 19.01
C ASN A 232 0.06 -22.89 19.40
N PRO A 233 0.67 -23.88 20.05
CA PRO A 233 2.09 -23.78 20.44
C PRO A 233 3.05 -23.64 19.24
N ALA A 234 2.58 -23.85 18.01
CA ALA A 234 3.36 -23.58 16.80
C ALA A 234 3.09 -22.16 16.21
N SER A 235 2.32 -21.32 16.89
CA SER A 235 2.08 -19.94 16.47
C SER A 235 3.39 -19.15 16.44
N PRO A 236 3.63 -18.34 15.40
CA PRO A 236 4.81 -17.47 15.38
C PRO A 236 4.66 -16.25 16.32
N VAL A 237 3.47 -15.97 16.87
CA VAL A 237 3.19 -14.71 17.56
C VAL A 237 2.62 -14.88 18.98
N ASP A 238 3.02 -13.95 19.84
CA ASP A 238 2.39 -13.62 21.11
C ASP A 238 1.75 -12.23 20.97
N ASN A 239 0.42 -12.18 20.82
CA ASN A 239 -0.34 -10.93 20.68
C ASN A 239 -0.77 -10.33 22.03
N SER A 240 -0.34 -10.86 23.18
CA SER A 240 -0.80 -10.42 24.51
C SER A 240 -0.42 -8.97 24.86
N SER A 241 0.57 -8.39 24.14
CA SER A 241 0.97 -6.98 24.26
C SER A 241 0.36 -6.08 23.17
N ALA A 242 -0.60 -6.57 22.37
CA ALA A 242 -1.31 -5.72 21.42
C ALA A 242 -2.01 -4.55 22.14
N ASP A 243 -2.12 -3.41 21.48
CA ASP A 243 -2.70 -2.20 22.05
C ASP A 243 -4.22 -2.20 21.98
N PHE A 244 -4.78 -2.84 20.93
CA PHE A 244 -6.22 -3.02 20.71
C PHE A 244 -6.54 -4.42 20.21
N GLU A 245 -7.81 -4.81 20.37
CA GLU A 245 -8.33 -6.01 19.70
C GLU A 245 -9.66 -5.77 18.97
N PHE A 246 -9.95 -6.62 17.98
CA PHE A 246 -11.22 -6.64 17.26
C PHE A 246 -12.22 -7.58 17.96
N TYR A 247 -12.63 -7.27 19.17
CA TYR A 247 -13.53 -8.11 19.93
C TYR A 247 -14.97 -8.09 19.39
N MET A 248 -15.57 -9.26 19.22
CA MET A 248 -16.88 -9.46 18.59
C MET A 248 -18.01 -9.80 19.58
N ASP A 249 -17.83 -9.57 20.87
CA ASP A 249 -18.79 -9.92 21.94
C ASP A 249 -19.23 -11.41 21.88
N ASN A 250 -18.25 -12.28 21.66
CA ASN A 250 -18.51 -13.69 21.50
C ASN A 250 -18.25 -14.48 22.78
N ALA A 251 -19.28 -15.09 23.35
CA ALA A 251 -19.17 -15.85 24.58
C ALA A 251 -18.23 -17.08 24.53
N ASN A 252 -17.81 -17.52 23.33
CA ASN A 252 -16.85 -18.61 23.18
C ASN A 252 -15.38 -18.16 23.32
N TYR A 253 -15.13 -16.86 23.43
CA TYR A 253 -13.80 -16.28 23.54
C TYR A 253 -13.78 -15.30 24.71
N THR A 254 -12.74 -15.39 25.52
CA THR A 254 -12.53 -14.42 26.58
C THR A 254 -12.09 -13.10 25.96
N ASN A 255 -12.71 -11.99 26.37
CA ASN A 255 -12.21 -10.67 26.04
C ASN A 255 -10.82 -10.50 26.67
N ALA A 256 -9.81 -10.11 25.89
CA ALA A 256 -8.47 -9.88 26.37
C ALA A 256 -8.39 -8.55 27.15
N PRO A 257 -7.32 -8.30 27.93
CA PRO A 257 -7.16 -7.02 28.63
C PRO A 257 -6.93 -5.81 27.71
N ALA A 258 -6.59 -6.02 26.43
CA ALA A 258 -6.43 -4.94 25.47
C ALA A 258 -7.76 -4.22 25.23
N PRO A 259 -7.77 -2.87 25.09
CA PRO A 259 -8.97 -2.14 24.71
C PRO A 259 -9.57 -2.63 23.38
N ASP A 260 -10.90 -2.61 23.28
CA ASP A 260 -11.61 -3.01 22.07
C ASP A 260 -11.65 -1.88 21.03
N MET A 261 -11.46 -2.21 19.75
CA MET A 261 -11.84 -1.34 18.65
C MET A 261 -13.36 -1.19 18.59
N GLU A 262 -13.86 0.00 18.26
CA GLU A 262 -15.28 0.25 18.03
C GLU A 262 -15.69 -0.26 16.66
N HIS A 263 -16.71 -1.11 16.58
CA HIS A 263 -17.25 -1.56 15.30
C HIS A 263 -18.18 -0.50 14.71
N VAL A 264 -17.96 -0.12 13.44
CA VAL A 264 -18.70 0.94 12.76
C VAL A 264 -19.63 0.38 11.68
N PHE A 265 -19.16 -0.54 10.84
CA PHE A 265 -19.92 -0.99 9.68
C PHE A 265 -19.59 -2.43 9.29
N TYR A 266 -20.66 -3.20 9.00
CA TYR A 266 -20.57 -4.49 8.31
C TYR A 266 -21.86 -4.75 7.52
N GLU A 267 -21.76 -4.87 6.20
CA GLU A 267 -22.88 -5.17 5.30
C GLU A 267 -24.11 -4.23 5.49
N GLY A 268 -23.87 -2.94 5.73
CA GLY A 268 -24.93 -1.94 5.93
C GLY A 268 -25.41 -1.78 7.37
N LYS A 269 -24.73 -2.38 8.34
CA LYS A 269 -25.16 -2.38 9.76
C LYS A 269 -24.03 -2.01 10.71
N ALA A 270 -24.41 -1.42 11.83
CA ALA A 270 -23.49 -1.18 12.95
C ALA A 270 -23.20 -2.45 13.76
N GLU A 271 -24.10 -3.43 13.76
CA GLU A 271 -23.91 -4.67 14.50
C GLU A 271 -22.76 -5.49 13.93
N LYS A 272 -21.98 -6.12 14.81
CA LYS A 272 -20.78 -6.90 14.47
C LYS A 272 -21.06 -8.12 13.57
N GLY A 273 -22.33 -8.48 13.40
CA GLY A 273 -22.77 -9.62 12.60
C GLY A 273 -22.60 -10.96 13.30
N LYS A 274 -22.68 -12.06 12.54
CA LYS A 274 -22.65 -13.42 13.07
C LYS A 274 -21.25 -14.00 13.23
N LEU A 275 -20.22 -13.29 12.80
CA LEU A 275 -18.83 -13.75 12.94
C LEU A 275 -18.45 -13.80 14.42
N LYS A 276 -17.72 -14.85 14.80
CA LYS A 276 -17.30 -15.05 16.19
C LYS A 276 -16.19 -14.10 16.60
N GLN A 277 -15.34 -13.70 15.64
CA GLN A 277 -14.29 -12.71 15.81
C GLN A 277 -14.13 -11.95 14.49
N TYR A 278 -13.48 -10.78 14.55
CA TYR A 278 -13.03 -10.13 13.32
C TYR A 278 -12.04 -11.07 12.62
N LEU A 279 -12.35 -11.36 11.39
CA LEU A 279 -11.53 -12.23 10.57
C LEU A 279 -11.42 -11.59 9.20
N THR A 280 -10.23 -11.12 8.86
CA THR A 280 -9.85 -11.02 7.46
C THR A 280 -9.52 -12.42 6.96
N THR A 281 -9.66 -12.65 5.68
CA THR A 281 -9.38 -13.99 5.16
C THR A 281 -7.86 -14.24 5.21
N VAL A 282 -7.48 -15.49 5.37
CA VAL A 282 -6.06 -15.90 5.25
C VAL A 282 -5.50 -15.73 3.83
N PHE A 283 -6.36 -15.35 2.89
CA PHE A 283 -6.00 -14.98 1.51
C PHE A 283 -5.59 -13.51 1.38
N GLY A 284 -5.57 -12.77 2.47
CA GLY A 284 -5.23 -11.36 2.49
C GLY A 284 -6.37 -10.43 2.07
N GLY A 285 -6.10 -9.15 2.06
CA GLY A 285 -7.08 -8.10 1.83
C GLY A 285 -6.46 -6.81 1.32
N ALA A 286 -7.31 -5.82 1.08
CA ALA A 286 -6.92 -4.43 0.98
C ALA A 286 -7.32 -3.75 2.29
N TYR A 287 -6.33 -3.22 2.99
CA TYR A 287 -6.46 -2.61 4.32
C TYR A 287 -6.25 -1.12 4.21
N VAL A 288 -7.05 -0.35 4.95
CA VAL A 288 -7.04 1.11 4.88
C VAL A 288 -7.14 1.69 6.28
N ALA A 289 -6.25 2.62 6.60
CA ALA A 289 -6.40 3.54 7.71
C ALA A 289 -6.90 4.87 7.18
N PHE A 290 -7.96 5.43 7.78
CA PHE A 290 -8.52 6.69 7.33
C PHE A 290 -9.07 7.53 8.48
N GLN A 291 -9.13 8.84 8.28
CA GLN A 291 -9.67 9.80 9.24
C GLN A 291 -10.69 10.72 8.57
N VAL A 292 -11.85 10.86 9.20
CA VAL A 292 -12.84 11.86 8.79
C VAL A 292 -12.31 13.25 9.16
N PRO A 293 -12.20 14.19 8.22
CA PRO A 293 -11.72 15.53 8.51
C PRO A 293 -12.57 16.24 9.56
N GLU A 294 -11.96 17.15 10.31
CA GLU A 294 -12.65 17.96 11.31
C GLU A 294 -13.80 18.74 10.65
N GLY A 295 -14.96 18.73 11.28
CA GLY A 295 -16.17 19.40 10.78
C GLY A 295 -16.94 18.61 9.71
N GLU A 296 -16.45 17.48 9.25
CA GLU A 296 -17.16 16.57 8.35
C GLU A 296 -17.85 15.43 9.12
N THR A 297 -18.86 14.85 8.49
CA THR A 297 -19.59 13.68 9.03
C THR A 297 -19.53 12.55 8.03
N TRP A 298 -19.24 11.35 8.53
CA TRP A 298 -19.26 10.12 7.74
C TRP A 298 -20.01 9.04 8.51
N ASP A 299 -21.21 8.69 8.07
CA ASP A 299 -22.09 7.70 8.70
C ASP A 299 -22.61 6.70 7.65
N PRO A 300 -21.84 5.66 7.34
CA PRO A 300 -22.22 4.71 6.29
C PRO A 300 -23.38 3.79 6.65
N VAL A 301 -23.87 3.82 7.89
CA VAL A 301 -25.05 3.05 8.31
C VAL A 301 -26.34 3.80 8.07
N ASN A 302 -26.37 5.10 8.39
CA ASN A 302 -27.59 5.90 8.37
C ASN A 302 -27.67 6.84 7.17
N ASP A 303 -26.54 7.19 6.53
CA ASP A 303 -26.53 7.99 5.31
C ASP A 303 -26.43 7.11 4.04
N PRO A 304 -27.53 7.00 3.25
CA PRO A 304 -27.51 6.22 2.00
C PRO A 304 -26.48 6.69 0.96
N LYS A 305 -25.98 7.92 1.07
CA LYS A 305 -24.93 8.44 0.17
C LYS A 305 -23.55 7.88 0.48
N MET A 306 -23.34 7.41 1.73
CA MET A 306 -22.08 6.84 2.21
C MET A 306 -22.05 5.31 2.13
N GLN A 307 -22.99 4.71 1.39
CA GLN A 307 -23.04 3.27 1.13
C GLN A 307 -23.49 2.97 -0.30
N THR A 308 -23.14 1.81 -0.81
CA THR A 308 -23.49 1.37 -2.16
C THR A 308 -23.58 -0.15 -2.27
N ARG A 309 -23.89 -0.65 -3.45
CA ARG A 309 -23.94 -2.09 -3.78
C ARG A 309 -22.99 -2.42 -4.90
N ASP A 310 -22.53 -3.66 -4.92
CA ASP A 310 -21.86 -4.20 -6.09
C ASP A 310 -22.88 -4.43 -7.22
N LEU A 311 -22.77 -3.63 -8.28
CA LEU A 311 -23.67 -3.67 -9.44
C LEU A 311 -23.43 -4.88 -10.35
N SER A 312 -22.33 -5.61 -10.16
CA SER A 312 -22.05 -6.86 -10.90
C SER A 312 -22.86 -8.05 -10.40
N THR A 313 -23.64 -7.90 -9.32
CA THR A 313 -24.39 -8.96 -8.66
C THR A 313 -25.80 -8.49 -8.26
N THR A 314 -26.70 -9.45 -8.07
CA THR A 314 -28.08 -9.20 -7.57
C THR A 314 -28.18 -9.19 -6.05
N LYS A 315 -27.06 -9.40 -5.33
CA LYS A 315 -27.04 -9.39 -3.86
C LYS A 315 -27.36 -8.00 -3.34
N ALA A 316 -28.12 -7.95 -2.24
CA ALA A 316 -28.51 -6.72 -1.57
C ALA A 316 -27.46 -6.22 -0.55
N THR A 317 -26.28 -6.83 -0.51
CA THR A 317 -25.20 -6.45 0.41
C THR A 317 -24.77 -5.01 0.16
N LEU A 318 -24.62 -4.27 1.24
CA LEU A 318 -24.17 -2.87 1.20
C LEU A 318 -22.70 -2.78 1.62
N TYR A 319 -21.99 -1.85 1.00
CA TYR A 319 -20.58 -1.54 1.23
C TYR A 319 -20.45 -0.07 1.60
N ALA A 320 -19.59 0.24 2.57
CA ALA A 320 -19.34 1.61 2.96
C ALA A 320 -18.49 2.31 1.90
N LYS A 321 -18.91 3.50 1.48
CA LYS A 321 -18.14 4.40 0.59
C LYS A 321 -17.22 5.24 1.46
N ILE A 322 -15.92 5.14 1.25
CA ILE A 322 -14.90 5.93 1.93
C ILE A 322 -14.31 6.89 0.90
N PRO A 323 -14.44 8.22 1.08
CA PRO A 323 -13.77 9.18 0.23
C PRO A 323 -12.25 8.98 0.23
N ILE A 324 -11.62 8.92 -0.93
CA ILE A 324 -10.16 8.73 -1.06
C ILE A 324 -9.39 9.77 -0.25
N ARG A 325 -9.87 11.01 -0.20
CA ARG A 325 -9.24 12.11 0.55
C ARG A 325 -9.20 11.92 2.07
N TYR A 326 -9.94 10.95 2.64
CA TYR A 326 -9.87 10.60 4.06
C TYR A 326 -8.73 9.60 4.36
N VAL A 327 -8.22 8.93 3.35
CA VAL A 327 -7.25 7.85 3.52
C VAL A 327 -5.92 8.42 4.02
N LEU A 328 -5.42 7.80 5.07
CA LEU A 328 -4.12 8.06 5.65
C LEU A 328 -3.06 7.13 5.05
N ASP A 329 -3.32 5.83 5.05
CA ASP A 329 -2.48 4.82 4.39
C ASP A 329 -3.34 3.65 3.94
N ALA A 330 -2.90 2.98 2.89
CA ALA A 330 -3.59 1.84 2.30
C ALA A 330 -2.60 0.80 1.76
N VAL A 331 -2.86 -0.48 2.03
CA VAL A 331 -1.99 -1.59 1.63
C VAL A 331 -2.81 -2.74 1.06
N GLU A 332 -2.47 -3.19 -0.13
CA GLU A 332 -2.99 -4.43 -0.67
C GLU A 332 -2.02 -5.58 -0.43
N ALA A 333 -2.37 -6.49 0.52
CA ALA A 333 -1.56 -7.63 0.90
C ALA A 333 -2.34 -8.93 0.67
N ILE A 334 -1.78 -9.84 -0.14
CA ILE A 334 -2.44 -11.08 -0.57
C ILE A 334 -1.61 -12.32 -0.25
N ASP A 335 -2.23 -13.49 -0.38
CA ASP A 335 -1.57 -14.76 -0.06
C ASP A 335 -0.56 -15.22 -1.12
N ASN A 336 -0.80 -14.91 -2.40
CA ASN A 336 0.00 -15.48 -3.48
C ASN A 336 0.19 -14.52 -4.65
N GLU A 337 1.42 -14.46 -5.18
CA GLU A 337 1.83 -13.65 -6.33
C GLU A 337 0.96 -13.85 -7.57
N SER A 338 0.50 -15.08 -7.83
CA SER A 338 -0.33 -15.38 -9.00
C SER A 338 -1.69 -14.66 -9.04
N LYS A 339 -2.05 -13.94 -7.94
CA LYS A 339 -3.33 -13.24 -7.79
C LYS A 339 -3.22 -11.71 -7.90
N THR A 340 -2.07 -11.20 -8.32
CA THR A 340 -1.83 -9.74 -8.42
C THR A 340 -2.69 -9.01 -9.45
N ASN A 341 -3.40 -9.75 -10.33
CA ASN A 341 -4.31 -9.16 -11.33
C ASN A 341 -5.65 -8.65 -10.77
N SER A 342 -5.89 -8.80 -9.47
CA SER A 342 -7.19 -8.53 -8.84
C SER A 342 -7.09 -7.38 -7.84
N LYS A 343 -6.50 -6.28 -8.26
CA LYS A 343 -6.26 -5.11 -7.41
C LYS A 343 -7.57 -4.39 -7.03
N ARG A 344 -7.73 -4.11 -5.74
CA ARG A 344 -8.90 -3.43 -5.15
C ARG A 344 -8.66 -1.94 -4.89
N LEU A 345 -7.43 -1.59 -4.53
CA LEU A 345 -7.03 -0.20 -4.30
C LEU A 345 -6.75 0.50 -5.63
N PRO A 346 -7.22 1.73 -5.82
CA PRO A 346 -6.78 2.55 -6.94
C PRO A 346 -5.30 2.88 -6.80
N GLY A 347 -4.60 3.03 -7.94
CA GLY A 347 -3.15 3.26 -7.97
C GLY A 347 -2.69 4.52 -7.24
N VAL A 348 -3.56 5.50 -7.06
CA VAL A 348 -3.25 6.72 -6.28
C VAL A 348 -3.07 6.44 -4.79
N LEU A 349 -3.71 5.39 -4.25
CA LEU A 349 -3.57 4.97 -2.85
C LEU A 349 -2.49 3.91 -2.68
N ASP A 350 -2.42 2.95 -3.61
CA ASP A 350 -1.40 1.91 -3.61
C ASP A 350 -1.20 1.42 -5.04
N ALA A 351 -0.08 1.75 -5.67
CA ALA A 351 0.21 1.34 -7.04
C ALA A 351 0.64 -0.14 -7.13
N GLY A 352 1.00 -0.76 -5.99
CA GLY A 352 1.52 -2.13 -5.92
C GLY A 352 0.58 -3.12 -5.27
N ILE A 353 1.09 -4.34 -5.08
CA ILE A 353 0.51 -5.40 -4.26
C ILE A 353 1.66 -6.14 -3.58
N THR A 354 1.54 -6.41 -2.28
CA THR A 354 2.47 -7.28 -1.57
C THR A 354 1.84 -8.65 -1.28
N TRP A 355 2.66 -9.68 -0.95
CA TRP A 355 2.17 -11.05 -0.70
C TRP A 355 3.05 -11.83 0.26
N VAL A 356 2.51 -12.89 0.85
CA VAL A 356 3.20 -13.76 1.81
C VAL A 356 3.67 -15.10 1.24
N GLY A 357 3.23 -15.46 0.03
CA GLY A 357 3.58 -16.69 -0.68
C GLY A 357 2.55 -17.81 -0.56
N ALA A 358 1.95 -18.03 0.60
CA ALA A 358 0.89 -19.03 0.82
C ALA A 358 0.06 -18.74 2.07
N THR A 359 -1.14 -19.29 2.14
CA THR A 359 -1.97 -19.30 3.35
C THR A 359 -1.39 -20.27 4.40
N TYR A 360 -1.60 -20.00 5.67
CA TYR A 360 -1.21 -20.82 6.82
C TYR A 360 0.29 -21.15 6.88
N ASN A 361 1.13 -20.26 6.35
CA ASN A 361 2.59 -20.44 6.35
C ASN A 361 3.30 -19.77 7.54
N GLY A 362 2.55 -19.06 8.41
CA GLY A 362 3.09 -18.36 9.56
C GLY A 362 3.90 -17.11 9.20
N LEU A 363 3.73 -16.56 8.00
CA LEU A 363 4.49 -15.42 7.51
C LEU A 363 3.59 -14.18 7.29
N GLY A 364 4.19 -13.01 7.42
CA GLY A 364 3.57 -11.71 7.20
C GLY A 364 4.33 -10.88 6.17
N VAL A 365 3.97 -9.61 6.09
CA VAL A 365 4.66 -8.58 5.31
C VAL A 365 5.06 -7.44 6.23
N CYS A 366 6.25 -6.86 6.03
CA CYS A 366 6.78 -5.78 6.84
C CYS A 366 7.26 -4.64 5.95
N ARG A 367 6.93 -3.38 6.30
CA ARG A 367 7.35 -2.21 5.54
C ARG A 367 8.87 -2.01 5.66
N LYS A 368 9.51 -1.70 4.54
CA LYS A 368 10.95 -1.43 4.45
C LYS A 368 11.31 -0.06 5.03
N PHE A 369 12.57 0.11 5.36
CA PHE A 369 13.08 1.42 5.73
C PHE A 369 13.27 2.33 4.51
N SER A 370 13.09 3.63 4.72
CA SER A 370 13.67 4.63 3.83
C SER A 370 15.20 4.58 3.96
N LEU A 371 15.89 4.62 2.83
CA LEU A 371 17.35 4.56 2.79
C LEU A 371 17.93 5.91 2.34
N ASN A 372 19.09 6.26 2.90
CA ASN A 372 19.89 7.38 2.42
C ASN A 372 20.67 7.03 1.15
N GLU A 373 21.47 7.96 0.61
CA GLU A 373 22.28 7.77 -0.59
C GLU A 373 23.33 6.65 -0.44
N ASP A 374 23.74 6.33 0.78
CA ASP A 374 24.69 5.24 1.09
C ASP A 374 24.00 3.88 1.25
N GLY A 375 22.67 3.84 1.15
CA GLY A 375 21.86 2.63 1.34
C GLY A 375 21.61 2.27 2.82
N GLU A 376 21.84 3.19 3.75
CA GLU A 376 21.62 2.99 5.18
C GLU A 376 20.23 3.48 5.60
N PRO A 377 19.57 2.80 6.57
CA PRO A 377 18.26 3.20 7.06
C PRO A 377 18.27 4.61 7.69
N ILE A 378 17.39 5.46 7.22
CA ILE A 378 17.21 6.80 7.78
C ILE A 378 16.56 6.71 9.16
N ARG A 379 17.09 7.52 10.09
CA ARG A 379 16.57 7.63 11.45
C ARG A 379 16.24 9.08 11.79
N ARG A 380 15.26 9.27 12.65
CA ARG A 380 14.95 10.54 13.28
C ARG A 380 15.94 10.83 14.44
N GLU A 381 15.96 12.05 14.94
CA GLU A 381 16.81 12.45 16.07
C GLU A 381 16.61 11.60 17.33
N ASN A 382 15.39 11.14 17.57
CA ASN A 382 15.07 10.22 18.67
C ASN A 382 15.49 8.76 18.43
N GLY A 383 16.16 8.48 17.31
CA GLY A 383 16.63 7.14 16.92
C GLY A 383 15.59 6.27 16.22
N ALA A 384 14.34 6.72 16.10
CA ALA A 384 13.27 6.01 15.40
C ALA A 384 13.56 5.91 13.90
N TYR A 385 13.22 4.76 13.31
CA TYR A 385 13.35 4.57 11.86
C TYR A 385 12.27 5.34 11.10
N ILE A 386 12.62 5.77 9.89
CA ILE A 386 11.67 6.25 8.89
C ILE A 386 11.40 5.09 7.93
N TYR A 387 10.13 4.68 7.84
CA TYR A 387 9.70 3.63 6.92
C TYR A 387 9.38 4.23 5.54
N GLN A 388 9.74 3.47 4.50
CA GLN A 388 9.47 3.83 3.11
C GLN A 388 7.96 3.83 2.85
N ASP A 389 7.48 4.90 2.23
CA ASP A 389 6.08 5.02 1.81
C ASP A 389 6.04 5.72 0.45
N THR A 390 5.97 4.91 -0.60
CA THR A 390 5.89 5.38 -1.99
C THR A 390 4.50 5.16 -2.59
N ASN A 391 3.51 4.82 -1.75
CA ASN A 391 2.20 4.34 -2.19
C ASN A 391 2.30 3.18 -3.20
N ASN A 392 3.26 2.30 -3.00
CA ASN A 392 3.48 1.10 -3.81
C ASN A 392 3.90 -0.07 -2.92
N SER A 393 2.93 -0.87 -2.48
CA SER A 393 3.19 -1.99 -1.56
C SER A 393 4.09 -3.09 -2.16
N THR A 394 4.28 -3.14 -3.50
CA THR A 394 5.27 -4.01 -4.15
C THR A 394 6.69 -3.61 -3.75
N ASP A 395 6.96 -2.31 -3.70
CA ASP A 395 8.28 -1.74 -3.44
C ASP A 395 8.49 -1.47 -1.95
N ASP A 396 7.42 -1.11 -1.23
CA ASP A 396 7.48 -0.66 0.16
C ASP A 396 7.57 -1.81 1.18
N PHE A 397 7.24 -3.05 0.81
CA PHE A 397 7.17 -4.15 1.75
C PHE A 397 8.18 -5.28 1.46
N GLU A 398 8.79 -5.80 2.53
CA GLU A 398 9.40 -7.11 2.57
C GLU A 398 8.31 -8.18 2.67
N ARG A 399 8.52 -9.30 1.99
CA ARG A 399 7.54 -10.37 1.82
C ARG A 399 7.96 -11.62 2.55
N GLY A 400 6.97 -12.34 3.10
CA GLY A 400 7.21 -13.64 3.72
C GLY A 400 8.13 -13.56 4.94
N VAL A 401 7.99 -12.53 5.76
CA VAL A 401 8.74 -12.36 7.00
C VAL A 401 8.05 -13.08 8.15
N VAL A 402 8.83 -13.59 9.11
CA VAL A 402 8.29 -14.08 10.38
C VAL A 402 7.69 -12.87 11.12
N PRO A 403 6.40 -12.88 11.50
CA PRO A 403 5.76 -11.73 12.11
C PRO A 403 6.32 -11.45 13.52
N VAL A 404 6.57 -10.17 13.81
CA VAL A 404 7.09 -9.69 15.09
C VAL A 404 6.46 -8.36 15.46
N LEU A 405 5.73 -8.31 16.56
CA LEU A 405 5.17 -7.07 17.09
C LEU A 405 6.30 -6.09 17.41
N ARG A 406 6.13 -4.85 16.99
CA ARG A 406 7.10 -3.75 17.23
C ARG A 406 8.52 -4.08 16.78
N ARG A 407 8.61 -4.76 15.63
CA ARG A 407 9.90 -5.04 14.97
C ARG A 407 10.78 -3.79 14.94
N ASN A 408 12.11 -4.00 15.03
CA ASN A 408 13.12 -2.95 14.98
C ASN A 408 13.01 -1.93 16.12
N ASN A 409 12.55 -2.38 17.30
CA ASN A 409 12.40 -1.56 18.49
C ASN A 409 11.47 -0.35 18.31
N ALA A 410 10.42 -0.48 17.50
CA ALA A 410 9.36 0.52 17.51
C ALA A 410 8.80 0.71 18.92
N GLY A 411 8.60 1.95 19.33
CA GLY A 411 8.15 2.27 20.67
C GLY A 411 6.77 1.69 20.99
N MET A 412 6.58 1.28 22.25
CA MET A 412 5.27 0.92 22.79
C MET A 412 4.67 2.16 23.44
N PRO A 413 3.41 2.52 23.12
CA PRO A 413 2.77 3.68 23.73
C PRO A 413 2.62 3.54 25.27
N GLU A 414 2.81 4.61 26.00
CA GLU A 414 2.73 4.61 27.48
C GLU A 414 1.36 4.19 28.02
N TRP A 415 0.30 4.37 27.23
CA TRP A 415 -1.06 3.94 27.59
C TRP A 415 -1.32 2.45 27.35
N ASN A 416 -0.40 1.69 26.79
CA ASN A 416 -0.56 0.25 26.59
C ASN A 416 -0.93 -0.45 27.91
N HIS A 417 -1.94 -1.30 27.87
CA HIS A 417 -2.50 -1.99 29.04
C HIS A 417 -1.49 -2.84 29.79
N THR A 418 -0.45 -3.35 29.13
CA THR A 418 0.60 -4.15 29.78
C THR A 418 1.57 -3.32 30.63
N LEU A 419 1.62 -2.00 30.42
CA LEU A 419 2.46 -1.06 31.16
C LEU A 419 1.73 -0.45 32.36
N LYS A 420 0.41 -0.63 32.45
CA LYS A 420 -0.38 -0.18 33.63
C LYS A 420 -0.06 -1.10 34.81
N LYS A 421 0.64 -0.54 35.80
CA LYS A 421 0.95 -1.18 37.08
C LYS A 421 -0.24 -1.07 38.05
#